data_a5c336ee80342fc8d4eff092a8d6230b
#
_entry.id   a5c336ee80342fc8d4eff092a8d6230b
#
_cell.length_a   1.000
_cell.length_b   1.000
_cell.length_c   1.000
_cell.angle_alpha   90.00
_cell.angle_beta   90.00
_cell.angle_gamma   90.00
#
_symmetry.space_group_name_H-M   'P 1'
#
loop_
_entity.id
_entity.type
_entity.pdbx_description
1 polymer ?
#
loop_
_entity_poly.entity_id
_entity_poly.type
_entity_poly.pdbx_seq_one_letter_code
_entity_poly.pdbx_strand_id
1 'polypeptide(L)'
;MCIRDSLSTHELNQPGCYRDVKDTTCTSQFRVIRDAKSEKLFEGIEGELYFLAWTTTPWTLPSNTALAVGPAIEYVKVKCRNPYTDRPQTVILAKELLGSYFTKKMEGTYEIMEGSWKGPELEGIRYEQLIPWVKPEGDAFRVIVGDYVTTSDGTGIVHIAPTFGADDDRVAKAAGIPPLFMVDRAGKNQPMVDRQGKFFLIEDLDPEFVKTHVDAAKYGEYAGRYVKNAYDERLSETDPTLDIDIAVMLKAENKAFKIEKHTHSYPHCWRTDKPVLYYPLDSWFIRTTALRERMIELNKTIRWKPESTGTGRFGKWLEGLVDWNLSRSRFWGTPLPVWATEDYLSLIHISEP
;
A
#
# COMPACT_ATOMS: atom_id res chain seq x y z
N MET A 1 -17.19 -10.38 21.12
CA MET A 1 -17.85 -9.85 19.92
C MET A 1 -17.46 -8.38 19.76
N CYS A 2 -16.77 -8.00 18.69
CA CYS A 2 -16.49 -6.59 18.42
C CYS A 2 -17.76 -5.96 17.85
N ILE A 3 -18.29 -4.93 18.52
CA ILE A 3 -19.48 -4.20 18.04
C ILE A 3 -19.13 -3.15 16.97
N ARG A 4 -17.87 -3.09 16.55
CA ARG A 4 -17.38 -2.24 15.47
C ARG A 4 -16.53 -3.09 14.56
N ASP A 5 -16.76 -2.96 13.27
CA ASP A 5 -15.92 -3.54 12.21
C ASP A 5 -14.93 -2.53 11.62
N SER A 6 -14.95 -1.28 12.05
CA SER A 6 -14.02 -0.24 11.62
C SER A 6 -13.51 0.63 12.76
N LEU A 7 -12.27 1.10 12.64
CA LEU A 7 -11.61 2.03 13.56
C LEU A 7 -11.38 3.37 12.87
N SER A 8 -11.55 4.45 13.62
CA SER A 8 -11.18 5.80 13.18
C SER A 8 -9.70 6.08 13.43
N THR A 9 -9.13 7.07 12.74
CA THR A 9 -7.77 7.56 13.01
C THR A 9 -7.55 7.91 14.48
N HIS A 10 -8.56 8.49 15.15
CA HIS A 10 -8.48 8.80 16.59
C HIS A 10 -8.35 7.53 17.44
N GLU A 11 -9.04 6.46 17.08
CA GLU A 11 -8.95 5.18 17.81
C GLU A 11 -7.60 4.48 17.57
N LEU A 12 -7.00 4.64 16.40
CA LEU A 12 -5.65 4.14 16.11
C LEU A 12 -4.57 4.94 16.87
N ASN A 13 -4.83 6.20 17.21
CA ASN A 13 -3.92 7.04 17.98
C ASN A 13 -4.01 6.84 19.50
N GLN A 14 -4.78 5.87 19.98
CA GLN A 14 -4.82 5.54 21.41
C GLN A 14 -3.48 4.93 21.85
N PRO A 15 -3.03 5.23 23.09
CA PRO A 15 -1.82 4.60 23.64
C PRO A 15 -1.88 3.07 23.58
N GLY A 16 -0.81 2.43 23.11
CA GLY A 16 -0.71 0.98 23.01
C GLY A 16 -1.36 0.36 21.76
N CYS A 17 -1.95 1.15 20.86
CA CYS A 17 -2.43 0.64 19.59
C CYS A 17 -1.29 0.23 18.66
N TYR A 18 -0.21 1.00 18.62
CA TYR A 18 0.98 0.63 17.85
C TYR A 18 1.91 -0.22 18.72
N ARG A 19 2.31 -1.37 18.19
CA ARG A 19 3.17 -2.34 18.87
C ARG A 19 4.27 -2.79 17.94
N ASP A 20 5.44 -3.05 18.50
CA ASP A 20 6.54 -3.66 17.76
C ASP A 20 6.22 -5.12 17.47
N VAL A 21 6.16 -5.46 16.19
CA VAL A 21 5.96 -6.82 15.68
C VAL A 21 7.16 -7.24 14.84
N LYS A 22 7.48 -8.53 14.86
CA LYS A 22 8.58 -9.10 14.07
C LYS A 22 8.01 -9.89 12.90
N ASP A 23 7.84 -9.24 11.76
CA ASP A 23 7.28 -9.82 10.56
C ASP A 23 8.35 -10.27 9.56
N THR A 24 7.97 -11.12 8.62
CA THR A 24 8.79 -11.45 7.44
C THR A 24 8.66 -10.31 6.45
N THR A 25 9.79 -9.74 6.04
CA THR A 25 9.86 -8.69 5.03
C THR A 25 10.48 -9.24 3.76
N CYS A 26 10.11 -8.66 2.63
CA CYS A 26 10.62 -9.03 1.32
C CYS A 26 11.07 -7.80 0.54
N THR A 27 12.30 -7.82 0.05
CA THR A 27 12.73 -6.96 -1.04
C THR A 27 12.50 -7.70 -2.35
N SER A 28 11.52 -7.25 -3.10
CA SER A 28 11.09 -7.87 -4.35
C SER A 28 11.74 -7.21 -5.56
N GLN A 29 11.89 -7.99 -6.66
CA GLN A 29 12.49 -7.58 -7.91
C GLN A 29 11.41 -7.38 -8.97
N PHE A 30 11.21 -6.14 -9.41
CA PHE A 30 10.23 -5.78 -10.44
C PHE A 30 10.98 -5.59 -11.76
N ARG A 31 10.79 -6.51 -12.68
CA ARG A 31 11.50 -6.53 -13.97
C ARG A 31 11.10 -5.35 -14.82
N VAL A 32 12.06 -4.53 -15.21
CA VAL A 32 11.85 -3.36 -16.07
C VAL A 32 11.56 -3.82 -17.50
N ILE A 33 10.51 -3.29 -18.09
CA ILE A 33 10.19 -3.50 -19.50
C ILE A 33 11.05 -2.52 -20.32
N ARG A 34 11.75 -3.06 -21.31
CA ARG A 34 12.57 -2.26 -22.22
C ARG A 34 11.68 -1.59 -23.27
N ASP A 35 11.62 -0.28 -23.21
CA ASP A 35 10.86 0.58 -24.14
C ASP A 35 11.57 1.92 -24.34
N ALA A 36 11.01 2.82 -25.12
CA ALA A 36 11.61 4.12 -25.44
C ALA A 36 11.90 4.98 -24.19
N LYS A 37 11.13 4.84 -23.10
CA LYS A 37 11.37 5.57 -21.84
C LYS A 37 12.47 4.96 -20.99
N SER A 38 12.57 3.64 -20.98
CA SER A 38 13.51 2.90 -20.17
C SER A 38 14.85 2.66 -20.84
N GLU A 39 14.98 2.90 -22.18
CA GLU A 39 16.17 2.58 -22.97
C GLU A 39 17.46 3.11 -22.33
N LYS A 40 17.44 4.33 -21.82
CA LYS A 40 18.59 4.94 -21.11
C LYS A 40 19.06 4.15 -19.89
N LEU A 41 18.16 3.38 -19.25
CA LEU A 41 18.52 2.54 -18.11
C LEU A 41 19.21 1.26 -18.54
N PHE A 42 19.01 0.82 -19.78
CA PHE A 42 19.62 -0.39 -20.34
C PHE A 42 21.02 -0.16 -20.94
N GLU A 43 21.50 1.10 -20.96
CA GLU A 43 22.86 1.38 -21.41
C GLU A 43 23.89 0.65 -20.53
N GLY A 44 24.78 -0.12 -21.19
CA GLY A 44 25.81 -0.92 -20.53
C GLY A 44 25.31 -2.18 -19.82
N ILE A 45 24.03 -2.57 -20.02
CA ILE A 45 23.44 -3.75 -19.39
C ILE A 45 23.29 -4.88 -20.42
N GLU A 46 23.88 -6.02 -20.10
CA GLU A 46 23.62 -7.29 -20.77
C GLU A 46 22.73 -8.14 -19.85
N GLY A 47 21.42 -8.24 -20.14
CA GLY A 47 20.49 -9.05 -19.37
C GLY A 47 19.32 -8.28 -18.75
N GLU A 48 18.86 -8.76 -17.60
CA GLU A 48 17.64 -8.28 -16.96
C GLU A 48 17.93 -7.12 -15.99
N LEU A 49 17.04 -6.13 -15.99
CA LEU A 49 17.06 -4.97 -15.12
C LEU A 49 15.82 -4.99 -14.20
N TYR A 50 16.02 -4.73 -12.91
CA TYR A 50 14.97 -4.75 -11.92
C TYR A 50 14.96 -3.51 -11.05
N PHE A 51 13.77 -3.00 -10.72
CA PHE A 51 13.58 -2.16 -9.55
C PHE A 51 13.51 -3.02 -8.30
N LEU A 52 14.17 -2.61 -7.22
CA LEU A 52 14.03 -3.24 -5.91
C LEU A 52 13.04 -2.45 -5.06
N ALA A 53 11.95 -3.09 -4.63
CA ALA A 53 11.04 -2.50 -3.66
C ALA A 53 10.88 -3.40 -2.44
N TRP A 54 10.89 -2.80 -1.26
CA TRP A 54 10.81 -3.48 0.02
C TRP A 54 9.41 -3.36 0.64
N THR A 55 8.97 -4.41 1.32
CA THR A 55 7.70 -4.40 2.05
C THR A 55 7.79 -5.20 3.35
N THR A 56 7.08 -4.75 4.37
CA THR A 56 6.84 -5.49 5.62
C THR A 56 5.62 -6.39 5.55
N THR A 57 4.85 -6.32 4.46
CA THR A 57 3.59 -7.05 4.26
C THR A 57 3.58 -7.73 2.89
N PRO A 58 4.35 -8.81 2.67
CA PRO A 58 4.40 -9.52 1.38
C PRO A 58 3.04 -9.93 0.83
N TRP A 59 2.04 -10.15 1.69
CA TRP A 59 0.68 -10.48 1.28
C TRP A 59 -0.02 -9.38 0.45
N THR A 60 0.48 -8.13 0.46
CA THR A 60 -0.06 -7.05 -0.38
C THR A 60 0.53 -7.00 -1.78
N LEU A 61 1.67 -7.70 -2.02
CA LEU A 61 2.36 -7.71 -3.32
C LEU A 61 1.48 -8.19 -4.49
N PRO A 62 0.56 -9.15 -4.33
CA PRO A 62 -0.35 -9.52 -5.42
C PRO A 62 -1.26 -8.37 -5.89
N SER A 63 -1.50 -7.38 -5.02
CA SER A 63 -2.31 -6.18 -5.32
C SER A 63 -1.47 -4.97 -5.75
N ASN A 64 -0.17 -5.16 -6.05
CA ASN A 64 0.69 -4.11 -6.58
C ASN A 64 0.18 -3.62 -7.93
N THR A 65 0.12 -2.29 -8.11
CA THR A 65 -0.24 -1.65 -9.38
C THR A 65 0.72 -0.54 -9.81
N ALA A 66 1.60 -0.07 -8.91
CA ALA A 66 2.64 0.90 -9.23
C ALA A 66 3.86 0.74 -8.31
N LEU A 67 4.96 1.41 -8.66
CA LEU A 67 6.12 1.67 -7.80
C LEU A 67 6.26 3.17 -7.61
N ALA A 68 6.44 3.63 -6.38
CA ALA A 68 6.68 5.04 -6.08
C ALA A 68 8.15 5.31 -5.79
N VAL A 69 8.67 6.39 -6.37
CA VAL A 69 10.02 6.92 -6.16
C VAL A 69 9.97 8.31 -5.57
N GLY A 70 10.95 8.66 -4.72
CA GLY A 70 11.02 9.99 -4.10
C GLY A 70 11.56 11.04 -5.05
N PRO A 71 10.96 12.27 -5.10
CA PRO A 71 11.35 13.28 -6.08
C PRO A 71 12.80 13.77 -5.91
N ALA A 72 13.32 13.80 -4.70
CA ALA A 72 14.68 14.26 -4.40
C ALA A 72 15.70 13.12 -4.27
N ILE A 73 15.25 11.86 -4.23
CA ILE A 73 16.10 10.69 -4.03
C ILE A 73 16.89 10.41 -5.31
N GLU A 74 18.16 10.05 -5.14
CA GLU A 74 19.06 9.61 -6.20
C GLU A 74 19.08 8.09 -6.28
N TYR A 75 18.85 7.54 -7.47
CA TYR A 75 18.82 6.11 -7.76
C TYR A 75 20.00 5.71 -8.61
N VAL A 76 20.56 4.53 -8.37
CA VAL A 76 21.72 4.01 -9.08
C VAL A 76 21.48 2.58 -9.54
N LYS A 77 22.23 2.17 -10.56
CA LYS A 77 22.29 0.78 -11.06
C LYS A 77 23.41 0.03 -10.39
N VAL A 78 23.13 -1.21 -10.01
CA VAL A 78 24.15 -2.13 -9.47
C VAL A 78 24.08 -3.44 -10.22
N LYS A 79 25.16 -3.80 -10.90
CA LYS A 79 25.35 -5.11 -11.52
C LYS A 79 25.74 -6.09 -10.43
N CYS A 80 25.00 -7.17 -10.31
CA CYS A 80 25.19 -8.17 -9.23
C CYS A 80 24.63 -9.53 -9.65
N ARG A 81 24.64 -10.47 -8.72
CA ARG A 81 23.94 -11.76 -8.86
C ARG A 81 22.80 -11.81 -7.83
N ASN A 82 21.70 -12.46 -8.18
CA ASN A 82 20.64 -12.69 -7.22
C ASN A 82 21.15 -13.57 -6.09
N PRO A 83 20.96 -13.18 -4.80
CA PRO A 83 21.51 -13.91 -3.67
C PRO A 83 20.96 -15.34 -3.49
N TYR A 84 19.82 -15.67 -4.12
CA TYR A 84 19.16 -16.96 -3.97
C TYR A 84 19.32 -17.87 -5.17
N THR A 85 19.28 -17.31 -6.37
CA THR A 85 19.30 -18.09 -7.63
C THR A 85 20.62 -18.00 -8.35
N ASP A 86 21.53 -17.15 -7.89
CA ASP A 86 22.83 -16.87 -8.50
C ASP A 86 22.77 -16.39 -9.97
N ARG A 87 21.59 -15.92 -10.42
CA ARG A 87 21.43 -15.36 -11.78
C ARG A 87 22.07 -13.98 -11.87
N PRO A 88 22.85 -13.70 -12.93
CA PRO A 88 23.37 -12.35 -13.17
C PRO A 88 22.22 -11.40 -13.49
N GLN A 89 22.29 -10.18 -12.95
CA GLN A 89 21.23 -9.17 -13.09
C GLN A 89 21.76 -7.78 -12.77
N THR A 90 20.98 -6.76 -13.13
CA THR A 90 21.20 -5.39 -12.68
C THR A 90 20.00 -4.93 -11.89
N VAL A 91 20.22 -4.23 -10.78
CA VAL A 91 19.14 -3.74 -9.91
C VAL A 91 19.24 -2.23 -9.72
N ILE A 92 18.09 -1.59 -9.51
CA ILE A 92 17.98 -0.15 -9.22
C ILE A 92 17.45 0.02 -7.80
N LEU A 93 18.12 0.85 -7.01
CA LEU A 93 17.72 1.25 -5.67
C LEU A 93 18.28 2.64 -5.34
N ALA A 94 17.83 3.23 -4.23
CA ALA A 94 18.36 4.51 -3.75
C ALA A 94 19.85 4.39 -3.39
N LYS A 95 20.65 5.35 -3.85
CA LYS A 95 22.11 5.42 -3.62
C LYS A 95 22.46 5.41 -2.13
N GLU A 96 21.69 6.11 -1.31
CA GLU A 96 21.89 6.19 0.13
C GLU A 96 21.72 4.83 0.85
N LEU A 97 20.95 3.92 0.27
CA LEU A 97 20.64 2.60 0.82
C LEU A 97 21.52 1.47 0.30
N LEU A 98 22.50 1.78 -0.56
CA LEU A 98 23.44 0.78 -1.09
C LEU A 98 24.10 -0.06 0.00
N GLY A 99 24.56 0.57 1.09
CA GLY A 99 25.25 -0.11 2.18
C GLY A 99 24.40 -1.13 2.94
N SER A 100 23.05 -1.04 2.87
CA SER A 100 22.12 -1.99 3.49
C SER A 100 21.94 -3.28 2.68
N TYR A 101 22.27 -3.22 1.39
CA TYR A 101 22.13 -4.35 0.45
C TYR A 101 23.49 -4.88 -0.02
N PHE A 102 24.47 -4.01 -0.22
CA PHE A 102 25.79 -4.32 -0.73
C PHE A 102 26.84 -3.97 0.32
N THR A 103 27.06 -4.90 1.22
CA THR A 103 27.97 -4.71 2.37
C THR A 103 29.44 -4.88 1.95
N LYS A 104 30.37 -4.38 2.77
CA LYS A 104 31.82 -4.57 2.55
C LYS A 104 32.23 -6.06 2.41
N LYS A 105 31.48 -6.99 3.00
CA LYS A 105 31.73 -8.44 2.85
C LYS A 105 31.40 -8.95 1.44
N MET A 106 30.64 -8.21 0.65
CA MET A 106 30.27 -8.51 -0.71
C MET A 106 31.14 -7.77 -1.74
N GLU A 107 32.20 -7.07 -1.28
CA GLU A 107 33.11 -6.34 -2.15
C GLU A 107 33.72 -7.30 -3.21
N GLY A 108 33.69 -6.89 -4.48
CA GLY A 108 34.07 -7.74 -5.61
C GLY A 108 32.98 -8.64 -6.20
N THR A 109 31.79 -8.72 -5.55
CA THR A 109 30.65 -9.49 -6.06
C THR A 109 29.59 -8.61 -6.75
N TYR A 110 29.75 -7.30 -6.70
CA TYR A 110 28.86 -6.33 -7.33
C TYR A 110 29.66 -5.15 -7.90
N GLU A 111 29.05 -4.44 -8.82
CA GLU A 111 29.60 -3.26 -9.47
C GLU A 111 28.55 -2.16 -9.53
N ILE A 112 28.86 -0.98 -8.99
CA ILE A 112 28.02 0.20 -9.13
C ILE A 112 28.31 0.78 -10.52
N MET A 113 27.29 0.79 -11.38
CA MET A 113 27.42 1.27 -12.75
C MET A 113 27.38 2.81 -12.78
N GLU A 114 27.99 3.38 -13.82
CA GLU A 114 27.92 4.82 -14.06
C GLU A 114 26.47 5.29 -14.31
N GLY A 115 26.22 6.54 -13.90
CA GLY A 115 24.92 7.18 -14.04
C GLY A 115 24.08 7.09 -12.77
N SER A 116 23.30 8.10 -12.56
CA SER A 116 22.27 8.17 -11.50
C SER A 116 21.06 8.93 -12.03
N TRP A 117 19.91 8.70 -11.43
CA TRP A 117 18.63 9.30 -11.81
C TRP A 117 17.91 9.83 -10.59
N LYS A 118 17.28 10.97 -10.73
CA LYS A 118 16.30 11.43 -9.74
C LYS A 118 14.94 10.78 -9.99
N GLY A 119 14.08 10.71 -8.95
CA GLY A 119 12.77 10.09 -9.08
C GLY A 119 11.96 10.53 -10.30
N PRO A 120 11.81 11.85 -10.61
CA PRO A 120 11.08 12.30 -11.80
C PRO A 120 11.63 11.78 -13.14
N GLU A 121 12.92 11.43 -13.22
CA GLU A 121 13.51 10.87 -14.41
C GLU A 121 13.15 9.39 -14.64
N LEU A 122 12.65 8.72 -13.59
CA LEU A 122 12.18 7.34 -13.62
C LEU A 122 10.65 7.25 -13.82
N GLU A 123 9.93 8.38 -13.75
CA GLU A 123 8.49 8.41 -13.86
C GLU A 123 7.98 7.85 -15.19
N GLY A 124 6.97 6.99 -15.11
CA GLY A 124 6.31 6.36 -16.26
C GLY A 124 7.09 5.19 -16.85
N ILE A 125 8.26 4.81 -16.32
CA ILE A 125 8.95 3.57 -16.73
C ILE A 125 8.10 2.39 -16.31
N ARG A 126 7.94 1.42 -17.21
CA ARG A 126 7.08 0.24 -17.03
C ARG A 126 7.87 -0.94 -16.51
N TYR A 127 7.18 -1.79 -15.76
CA TYR A 127 7.70 -3.05 -15.27
C TYR A 127 6.66 -4.18 -15.39
N GLU A 128 7.11 -5.42 -15.36
CA GLU A 128 6.24 -6.60 -15.42
C GLU A 128 5.52 -6.79 -14.08
N GLN A 129 4.25 -7.19 -14.12
CA GLN A 129 3.50 -7.55 -12.91
C GLN A 129 4.25 -8.61 -12.11
N LEU A 130 4.53 -8.35 -10.84
CA LEU A 130 5.34 -9.23 -9.99
C LEU A 130 4.63 -10.57 -9.76
N ILE A 131 3.36 -10.52 -9.37
CA ILE A 131 2.53 -11.69 -9.06
C ILE A 131 1.27 -11.63 -9.93
N PRO A 132 1.27 -12.25 -11.11
CA PRO A 132 0.18 -12.13 -12.08
C PRO A 132 -0.98 -13.11 -11.78
N TRP A 133 -1.46 -13.12 -10.53
CA TRP A 133 -2.62 -13.94 -10.15
C TRP A 133 -3.93 -13.34 -10.66
N VAL A 134 -4.02 -12.00 -10.62
CA VAL A 134 -5.20 -11.25 -11.07
C VAL A 134 -4.73 -10.10 -11.94
N LYS A 135 -5.34 -9.97 -13.11
CA LYS A 135 -5.04 -8.89 -14.05
C LYS A 135 -5.87 -7.66 -13.71
N PRO A 136 -5.26 -6.49 -13.41
CA PRO A 136 -6.00 -5.26 -13.17
C PRO A 136 -6.61 -4.71 -14.47
N GLU A 137 -7.68 -3.93 -14.33
CA GLU A 137 -8.17 -3.09 -15.40
C GLU A 137 -7.37 -1.79 -15.48
N GLY A 138 -7.13 -1.30 -16.71
CA GLY A 138 -6.49 0.00 -16.95
C GLY A 138 -4.97 -0.01 -16.97
N ASP A 139 -4.37 1.19 -16.83
CA ASP A 139 -2.93 1.45 -17.05
C ASP A 139 -2.13 1.31 -15.75
N ALA A 140 -1.81 0.08 -15.36
CA ALA A 140 -1.01 -0.26 -14.19
C ALA A 140 0.48 -0.50 -14.53
N PHE A 141 1.26 -0.86 -13.51
CA PHE A 141 2.67 -1.33 -13.58
C PHE A 141 3.63 -0.32 -14.17
N ARG A 142 3.60 0.89 -13.67
CA ARG A 142 4.56 1.94 -13.97
C ARG A 142 5.06 2.66 -12.73
N VAL A 143 6.22 3.27 -12.85
CA VAL A 143 6.81 4.10 -11.80
C VAL A 143 6.07 5.44 -11.72
N ILE A 144 5.78 5.88 -10.50
CA ILE A 144 5.18 7.18 -10.18
C ILE A 144 6.05 7.93 -9.17
N VAL A 145 5.87 9.23 -9.04
CA VAL A 145 6.56 10.03 -8.02
C VAL A 145 5.68 10.15 -6.77
N GLY A 146 6.25 9.84 -5.59
CA GLY A 146 5.59 9.93 -4.30
C GLY A 146 6.38 10.83 -3.34
N ASP A 147 5.72 11.83 -2.79
CA ASP A 147 6.32 12.82 -1.87
C ASP A 147 6.66 12.25 -0.47
N TYR A 148 6.11 11.10 -0.12
CA TYR A 148 6.29 10.41 1.16
C TYR A 148 7.40 9.35 1.14
N VAL A 149 8.00 9.08 -0.03
CA VAL A 149 9.08 8.09 -0.14
C VAL A 149 10.32 8.61 0.55
N THR A 150 10.90 7.81 1.45
CA THR A 150 12.08 8.15 2.25
C THR A 150 13.22 7.15 2.02
N THR A 151 14.39 7.49 2.56
CA THR A 151 15.58 6.61 2.60
C THR A 151 15.92 6.16 4.02
N SER A 152 14.97 6.25 4.96
CA SER A 152 15.16 5.75 6.33
C SER A 152 15.29 4.23 6.37
N ASP A 153 14.49 3.54 5.57
CA ASP A 153 14.44 2.08 5.48
C ASP A 153 14.16 1.62 4.05
N GLY A 154 14.30 0.32 3.80
CA GLY A 154 13.95 -0.31 2.53
C GLY A 154 14.95 -0.01 1.42
N THR A 155 14.44 0.31 0.23
CA THR A 155 15.23 0.51 -1.01
C THR A 155 15.12 1.92 -1.57
N GLY A 156 14.30 2.80 -0.96
CA GLY A 156 13.92 4.10 -1.53
C GLY A 156 12.92 3.99 -2.69
N ILE A 157 12.39 2.79 -2.94
CA ILE A 157 11.31 2.53 -3.89
C ILE A 157 10.21 1.78 -3.12
N VAL A 158 9.00 2.30 -3.15
CA VAL A 158 7.85 1.75 -2.44
C VAL A 158 6.91 1.08 -3.42
N HIS A 159 6.49 -0.17 -3.12
CA HIS A 159 5.43 -0.80 -3.89
C HIS A 159 4.08 -0.22 -3.49
N ILE A 160 3.20 0.01 -4.46
CA ILE A 160 1.90 0.64 -4.28
C ILE A 160 0.79 -0.39 -4.46
N ALA A 161 0.01 -0.56 -3.39
CA ALA A 161 -1.21 -1.37 -3.38
C ALA A 161 -2.40 -0.52 -2.89
N PRO A 162 -3.08 0.21 -3.78
CA PRO A 162 -4.07 1.24 -3.41
C PRO A 162 -5.23 0.72 -2.56
N THR A 163 -5.54 -0.57 -2.66
CA THR A 163 -6.60 -1.22 -1.88
C THR A 163 -6.22 -1.47 -0.41
N PHE A 164 -4.93 -1.32 -0.03
CA PHE A 164 -4.44 -1.66 1.31
C PHE A 164 -3.59 -0.58 1.98
N GLY A 165 -3.55 0.63 1.41
CA GLY A 165 -2.83 1.76 1.98
C GLY A 165 -3.50 3.10 1.62
N ALA A 166 -3.73 3.97 2.62
CA ALA A 166 -4.35 5.28 2.38
C ALA A 166 -3.42 6.21 1.58
N ASP A 167 -2.12 6.20 1.86
CA ASP A 167 -1.13 6.95 1.08
C ASP A 167 -0.97 6.37 -0.32
N ASP A 168 -0.98 5.04 -0.46
CA ASP A 168 -0.94 4.34 -1.73
C ASP A 168 -2.13 4.75 -2.62
N ASP A 169 -3.36 4.73 -2.06
CA ASP A 169 -4.56 5.16 -2.79
C ASP A 169 -4.48 6.64 -3.21
N ARG A 170 -4.01 7.53 -2.32
CA ARG A 170 -3.86 8.95 -2.59
C ARG A 170 -2.92 9.21 -3.78
N VAL A 171 -1.72 8.63 -3.75
CA VAL A 171 -0.73 8.86 -4.82
C VAL A 171 -1.09 8.14 -6.10
N ALA A 172 -1.68 6.95 -6.02
CA ALA A 172 -2.18 6.21 -7.17
C ALA A 172 -3.26 7.00 -7.91
N LYS A 173 -4.26 7.53 -7.19
CA LYS A 173 -5.31 8.39 -7.76
C LYS A 173 -4.75 9.64 -8.41
N ALA A 174 -3.80 10.32 -7.77
CA ALA A 174 -3.15 11.52 -8.33
C ALA A 174 -2.40 11.21 -9.63
N ALA A 175 -1.82 10.02 -9.74
CA ALA A 175 -1.09 9.57 -10.92
C ALA A 175 -1.96 8.81 -11.95
N GLY A 176 -3.27 8.63 -11.69
CA GLY A 176 -4.15 7.86 -12.57
C GLY A 176 -3.81 6.36 -12.64
N ILE A 177 -3.32 5.79 -11.54
CA ILE A 177 -3.06 4.35 -11.39
C ILE A 177 -4.34 3.68 -10.89
N PRO A 178 -4.84 2.63 -11.55
CA PRO A 178 -6.00 1.89 -11.07
C PRO A 178 -5.65 1.04 -9.86
N PRO A 179 -6.56 0.91 -8.87
CA PRO A 179 -6.46 -0.14 -7.86
C PRO A 179 -6.72 -1.51 -8.50
N LEU A 180 -6.17 -2.57 -7.92
CA LEU A 180 -6.52 -3.93 -8.30
C LEU A 180 -7.75 -4.37 -7.50
N PHE A 181 -8.87 -4.56 -8.20
CA PHE A 181 -10.09 -5.11 -7.63
C PHE A 181 -10.40 -6.48 -8.21
N MET A 182 -11.08 -7.29 -7.43
CA MET A 182 -11.79 -8.49 -7.83
C MET A 182 -13.28 -8.15 -7.95
N VAL A 183 -14.02 -8.94 -8.73
CA VAL A 183 -15.47 -8.78 -8.86
C VAL A 183 -16.14 -9.94 -8.16
N ASP A 184 -17.00 -9.65 -7.17
CA ASP A 184 -17.77 -10.66 -6.47
C ASP A 184 -19.01 -11.12 -7.30
N ARG A 185 -19.70 -12.17 -6.84
CA ARG A 185 -20.90 -12.69 -7.54
C ARG A 185 -22.05 -11.69 -7.65
N ALA A 186 -22.03 -10.62 -6.88
CA ALA A 186 -23.02 -9.54 -6.97
C ALA A 186 -22.60 -8.44 -7.97
N GLY A 187 -21.46 -8.62 -8.67
CA GLY A 187 -20.91 -7.64 -9.61
C GLY A 187 -20.25 -6.43 -8.93
N LYS A 188 -19.90 -6.53 -7.66
CA LYS A 188 -19.25 -5.44 -6.92
C LYS A 188 -17.74 -5.60 -6.90
N ASN A 189 -17.05 -4.48 -7.04
CA ASN A 189 -15.61 -4.41 -6.86
C ASN A 189 -15.23 -4.63 -5.39
N GLN A 190 -14.33 -5.58 -5.15
CA GLN A 190 -13.81 -5.93 -3.85
C GLN A 190 -12.28 -5.92 -3.89
N PRO A 191 -11.58 -5.56 -2.79
CA PRO A 191 -10.15 -5.86 -2.68
C PRO A 191 -9.92 -7.36 -2.79
N MET A 192 -8.67 -7.78 -3.02
CA MET A 192 -8.30 -9.20 -3.07
C MET A 192 -8.55 -9.95 -1.76
N VAL A 193 -8.65 -9.22 -0.65
CA VAL A 193 -8.89 -9.74 0.69
C VAL A 193 -10.30 -9.35 1.14
N ASP A 194 -11.02 -10.26 1.76
CA ASP A 194 -12.36 -10.03 2.31
C ASP A 194 -12.31 -9.28 3.67
N ARG A 195 -13.47 -8.94 4.21
CA ARG A 195 -13.60 -8.25 5.51
C ARG A 195 -13.19 -9.11 6.72
N GLN A 196 -12.98 -10.41 6.53
CA GLN A 196 -12.46 -11.30 7.56
C GLN A 196 -10.92 -11.37 7.53
N GLY A 197 -10.30 -10.75 6.53
CA GLY A 197 -8.86 -10.73 6.35
C GLY A 197 -8.31 -11.97 5.66
N LYS A 198 -9.08 -12.60 4.78
CA LYS A 198 -8.63 -13.74 3.95
C LYS A 198 -8.79 -13.43 2.46
N PHE A 199 -7.93 -14.01 1.64
CA PHE A 199 -8.11 -13.94 0.20
C PHE A 199 -9.45 -14.55 -0.21
N PHE A 200 -10.16 -13.88 -1.14
CA PHE A 200 -11.44 -14.38 -1.64
C PHE A 200 -11.32 -15.79 -2.15
N LEU A 201 -12.33 -16.61 -1.87
CA LEU A 201 -12.46 -17.91 -2.53
C LEU A 201 -12.87 -17.70 -3.99
N ILE A 202 -12.38 -18.56 -4.90
CA ILE A 202 -12.71 -18.45 -6.33
C ILE A 202 -14.20 -18.59 -6.57
N GLU A 203 -14.87 -19.45 -5.80
CA GLU A 203 -16.31 -19.65 -5.86
C GLU A 203 -17.15 -18.45 -5.41
N ASP A 204 -16.58 -17.49 -4.70
CA ASP A 204 -17.28 -16.26 -4.27
C ASP A 204 -17.15 -15.12 -5.30
N LEU A 205 -16.36 -15.34 -6.36
CA LEU A 205 -16.13 -14.38 -7.43
C LEU A 205 -17.08 -14.56 -8.60
N ASP A 206 -17.23 -13.51 -9.41
CA ASP A 206 -17.97 -13.58 -10.67
C ASP A 206 -17.28 -14.53 -11.65
N PRO A 207 -17.99 -15.52 -12.24
CA PRO A 207 -17.39 -16.51 -13.12
C PRO A 207 -16.76 -15.95 -14.40
N GLU A 208 -17.31 -14.88 -15.00
CA GLU A 208 -16.72 -14.26 -16.20
C GLU A 208 -15.46 -13.46 -15.83
N PHE A 209 -15.46 -12.80 -14.68
CA PHE A 209 -14.26 -12.16 -14.16
C PHE A 209 -13.14 -13.20 -13.91
N VAL A 210 -13.46 -14.31 -13.26
CA VAL A 210 -12.47 -15.38 -13.01
C VAL A 210 -11.88 -15.86 -14.33
N LYS A 211 -12.71 -16.17 -15.33
CA LYS A 211 -12.28 -16.67 -16.62
C LYS A 211 -11.36 -15.72 -17.39
N THR A 212 -11.57 -14.42 -17.26
CA THR A 212 -10.89 -13.39 -18.05
C THR A 212 -9.72 -12.72 -17.35
N HIS A 213 -9.74 -12.65 -16.01
CA HIS A 213 -8.79 -11.86 -15.22
C HIS A 213 -7.99 -12.65 -14.18
N VAL A 214 -8.42 -13.89 -13.82
CA VAL A 214 -7.79 -14.64 -12.72
C VAL A 214 -7.03 -15.86 -13.26
N ASP A 215 -5.76 -15.98 -12.91
CA ASP A 215 -5.04 -17.27 -13.03
C ASP A 215 -5.51 -18.19 -11.89
N ALA A 216 -6.61 -18.90 -12.14
CA ALA A 216 -7.26 -19.73 -11.15
C ALA A 216 -6.36 -20.85 -10.58
N ALA A 217 -5.38 -21.34 -11.35
CA ALA A 217 -4.45 -22.36 -10.89
C ALA A 217 -3.51 -21.78 -9.83
N LYS A 218 -2.88 -20.64 -10.08
CA LYS A 218 -1.95 -20.03 -9.15
C LYS A 218 -2.64 -19.35 -7.97
N TYR A 219 -3.69 -18.57 -8.24
CA TYR A 219 -4.43 -17.88 -7.18
C TYR A 219 -5.12 -18.88 -6.24
N GLY A 220 -5.63 -20.00 -6.79
CA GLY A 220 -6.34 -21.03 -6.03
C GLY A 220 -5.52 -21.66 -4.89
N GLU A 221 -4.19 -21.69 -5.00
CA GLU A 221 -3.31 -22.18 -3.93
C GLU A 221 -3.36 -21.27 -2.68
N TYR A 222 -3.74 -20.02 -2.85
CA TYR A 222 -3.77 -18.99 -1.80
C TYR A 222 -5.20 -18.57 -1.42
N ALA A 223 -6.20 -18.89 -2.23
CA ALA A 223 -7.60 -18.54 -1.98
C ALA A 223 -8.07 -19.07 -0.61
N GLY A 224 -8.82 -18.23 0.13
CA GLY A 224 -9.34 -18.56 1.45
C GLY A 224 -8.30 -18.49 2.60
N ARG A 225 -7.03 -18.18 2.33
CA ARG A 225 -6.02 -18.04 3.38
C ARG A 225 -6.08 -16.67 4.02
N TYR A 226 -5.90 -16.63 5.35
CA TYR A 226 -5.83 -15.38 6.10
C TYR A 226 -4.48 -14.69 5.91
N VAL A 227 -4.51 -13.36 5.79
CA VAL A 227 -3.31 -12.52 5.62
C VAL A 227 -2.52 -12.33 6.92
N LYS A 228 -3.14 -12.57 8.06
CA LYS A 228 -2.48 -12.62 9.38
C LYS A 228 -2.99 -13.83 10.17
N ASN A 229 -2.08 -14.59 10.78
CA ASN A 229 -2.45 -15.75 11.61
C ASN A 229 -3.43 -15.37 12.74
N ALA A 230 -3.32 -14.17 13.30
CA ALA A 230 -4.21 -13.66 14.34
C ALA A 230 -5.70 -13.59 13.95
N TYR A 231 -6.04 -13.70 12.66
CA TYR A 231 -7.42 -13.71 12.18
C TYR A 231 -8.02 -15.12 12.16
N ASP A 232 -7.20 -16.17 12.16
CA ASP A 232 -7.63 -17.57 12.22
C ASP A 232 -7.39 -18.14 13.63
N GLU A 233 -8.47 -18.47 14.34
CA GLU A 233 -8.40 -19.02 15.71
C GLU A 233 -7.73 -20.40 15.78
N ARG A 234 -7.57 -21.07 14.62
CA ARG A 234 -6.92 -22.39 14.52
C ARG A 234 -5.39 -22.29 14.41
N LEU A 235 -4.85 -21.10 14.13
CA LEU A 235 -3.43 -20.83 13.96
C LEU A 235 -2.83 -20.17 15.21
N SER A 236 -1.57 -20.50 15.46
CA SER A 236 -0.74 -19.87 16.49
C SER A 236 0.23 -18.87 15.87
N GLU A 237 0.86 -18.05 16.70
CA GLU A 237 1.92 -17.13 16.26
C GLU A 237 3.16 -17.83 15.68
N THR A 238 3.35 -19.12 16.00
CA THR A 238 4.48 -19.93 15.52
C THR A 238 4.22 -20.60 14.19
N ASP A 239 2.96 -20.64 13.73
CA ASP A 239 2.63 -21.23 12.45
C ASP A 239 3.16 -20.39 11.28
N PRO A 240 3.54 -21.01 10.14
CA PRO A 240 3.96 -20.28 8.96
C PRO A 240 2.91 -19.26 8.53
N THR A 241 3.34 -18.02 8.29
CA THR A 241 2.45 -16.95 7.82
C THR A 241 2.33 -16.97 6.32
N LEU A 242 1.25 -16.40 5.78
CA LEU A 242 1.08 -16.20 4.35
C LEU A 242 2.24 -15.37 3.75
N ASP A 243 2.79 -14.42 4.53
CA ASP A 243 3.95 -13.62 4.12
C ASP A 243 5.19 -14.48 3.84
N ILE A 244 5.40 -15.55 4.63
CA ILE A 244 6.49 -16.50 4.41
C ILE A 244 6.28 -17.26 3.09
N ASP A 245 5.07 -17.76 2.86
CA ASP A 245 4.79 -18.56 1.67
C ASP A 245 4.93 -17.74 0.39
N ILE A 246 4.42 -16.52 0.38
CA ILE A 246 4.62 -15.58 -0.75
C ILE A 246 6.10 -15.26 -0.94
N ALA A 247 6.85 -15.00 0.13
CA ALA A 247 8.28 -14.73 0.04
C ALA A 247 9.06 -15.93 -0.50
N VAL A 248 8.70 -17.17 -0.10
CA VAL A 248 9.30 -18.41 -0.61
C VAL A 248 8.96 -18.62 -2.08
N MET A 249 7.72 -18.38 -2.49
CA MET A 249 7.32 -18.42 -3.90
C MET A 249 8.15 -17.42 -4.74
N LEU A 250 8.25 -16.16 -4.31
CA LEU A 250 9.02 -15.14 -5.01
C LEU A 250 10.51 -15.49 -5.09
N LYS A 251 11.06 -16.11 -4.04
CA LYS A 251 12.44 -16.61 -4.04
C LYS A 251 12.63 -17.69 -5.10
N ALA A 252 11.72 -18.66 -5.20
CA ALA A 252 11.79 -19.74 -6.19
C ALA A 252 11.67 -19.21 -7.63
N GLU A 253 10.88 -18.16 -7.85
CA GLU A 253 10.65 -17.53 -9.15
C GLU A 253 11.71 -16.48 -9.56
N ASN A 254 12.79 -16.31 -8.81
CA ASN A 254 13.79 -15.24 -9.03
C ASN A 254 13.18 -13.82 -8.92
N LYS A 255 12.20 -13.63 -8.07
CA LYS A 255 11.50 -12.36 -7.86
C LYS A 255 11.74 -11.75 -6.48
N ALA A 256 12.51 -12.42 -5.61
CA ALA A 256 12.98 -11.89 -4.34
C ALA A 256 14.48 -11.63 -4.38
N PHE A 257 14.92 -10.50 -3.80
CA PHE A 257 16.31 -10.13 -3.63
C PHE A 257 16.80 -10.37 -2.20
N LYS A 258 15.96 -10.02 -1.20
CA LYS A 258 16.29 -10.21 0.22
C LYS A 258 15.02 -10.52 1.01
N ILE A 259 15.09 -11.55 1.83
CA ILE A 259 14.01 -11.92 2.76
C ILE A 259 14.61 -11.97 4.15
N GLU A 260 14.03 -11.24 5.09
CA GLU A 260 14.52 -11.18 6.46
C GLU A 260 13.39 -10.96 7.46
N LYS A 261 13.67 -11.19 8.74
CA LYS A 261 12.77 -10.81 9.83
C LYS A 261 13.11 -9.38 10.25
N HIS A 262 12.12 -8.50 10.22
CA HIS A 262 12.27 -7.10 10.61
C HIS A 262 11.26 -6.74 11.70
N THR A 263 11.72 -5.99 12.70
CA THR A 263 10.83 -5.47 13.75
C THR A 263 10.37 -4.08 13.35
N HIS A 264 9.06 -3.91 13.28
CA HIS A 264 8.44 -2.63 12.93
C HIS A 264 7.18 -2.38 13.75
N SER A 265 6.76 -1.13 13.81
CA SER A 265 5.54 -0.74 14.50
C SER A 265 4.32 -1.07 13.66
N TYR A 266 3.35 -1.80 14.23
CA TYR A 266 2.13 -2.21 13.54
C TYR A 266 0.88 -1.88 14.38
N PRO A 267 -0.20 -1.33 13.78
CA PRO A 267 -1.40 -0.97 14.52
C PRO A 267 -2.23 -2.18 14.92
N HIS A 268 -2.68 -2.19 16.17
CA HIS A 268 -3.57 -3.20 16.74
C HIS A 268 -4.85 -2.56 17.26
N CYS A 269 -5.94 -3.31 17.20
CA CYS A 269 -7.20 -2.87 17.76
C CYS A 269 -7.10 -2.87 19.30
N TRP A 270 -7.33 -1.71 19.92
CA TRP A 270 -7.25 -1.55 21.37
C TRP A 270 -8.24 -2.39 22.18
N ARG A 271 -9.27 -2.96 21.52
CA ARG A 271 -10.29 -3.82 22.16
C ARG A 271 -10.05 -5.30 21.99
N THR A 272 -9.55 -5.72 20.85
CA THR A 272 -9.42 -7.14 20.49
C THR A 272 -7.99 -7.60 20.48
N ASP A 273 -7.04 -6.68 20.63
CA ASP A 273 -5.59 -6.91 20.49
C ASP A 273 -5.14 -7.49 19.14
N LYS A 274 -6.07 -7.62 18.18
CA LYS A 274 -5.77 -8.14 16.85
C LYS A 274 -5.15 -7.05 15.96
N PRO A 275 -4.24 -7.40 15.04
CA PRO A 275 -3.70 -6.46 14.06
C PRO A 275 -4.80 -5.84 13.22
N VAL A 276 -4.62 -4.58 12.84
CA VAL A 276 -5.59 -3.84 12.01
C VAL A 276 -5.32 -4.11 10.55
N LEU A 277 -6.37 -4.34 9.77
CA LEU A 277 -6.32 -4.39 8.31
C LEU A 277 -6.78 -3.03 7.76
N TYR A 278 -5.94 -2.39 6.93
CA TYR A 278 -6.39 -1.27 6.10
C TYR A 278 -7.26 -1.82 4.98
N TYR A 279 -8.47 -1.26 4.85
CA TYR A 279 -9.48 -1.76 3.94
C TYR A 279 -10.30 -0.60 3.36
N PRO A 280 -10.54 -0.52 2.04
CA PRO A 280 -11.38 0.50 1.45
C PRO A 280 -12.84 0.27 1.85
N LEU A 281 -13.46 1.28 2.42
CA LEU A 281 -14.86 1.27 2.82
C LEU A 281 -15.56 2.49 2.26
N ASP A 282 -16.67 2.28 1.57
CA ASP A 282 -17.55 3.38 1.17
C ASP A 282 -18.02 4.13 2.40
N SER A 283 -17.83 5.43 2.40
CA SER A 283 -18.10 6.27 3.56
C SER A 283 -18.64 7.64 3.16
N TRP A 284 -19.52 8.17 3.99
CA TRP A 284 -20.00 9.54 3.86
C TRP A 284 -19.03 10.51 4.53
N PHE A 285 -18.66 11.56 3.80
CA PHE A 285 -17.78 12.62 4.29
C PHE A 285 -18.46 13.99 4.17
N ILE A 286 -18.25 14.85 5.18
CA ILE A 286 -18.45 16.29 5.03
C ILE A 286 -17.10 16.85 4.54
N ARG A 287 -17.13 17.53 3.39
CA ARG A 287 -15.94 18.17 2.80
C ARG A 287 -15.58 19.45 3.57
N THR A 288 -15.15 19.29 4.82
CA THR A 288 -14.78 20.40 5.70
C THR A 288 -13.56 21.15 5.19
N THR A 289 -12.67 20.50 4.45
CA THR A 289 -11.49 21.12 3.83
C THR A 289 -11.85 22.22 2.83
N ALA A 290 -13.03 22.17 2.21
CA ALA A 290 -13.52 23.22 1.32
C ALA A 290 -13.69 24.58 2.00
N LEU A 291 -13.89 24.58 3.33
CA LEU A 291 -14.08 25.79 4.13
C LEU A 291 -12.89 26.09 5.05
N ARG A 292 -11.81 25.32 5.01
CA ARG A 292 -10.67 25.42 5.92
C ARG A 292 -10.09 26.83 5.97
N GLU A 293 -9.71 27.38 4.83
CA GLU A 293 -9.12 28.72 4.76
C GLU A 293 -10.06 29.80 5.32
N ARG A 294 -11.34 29.71 4.97
CA ARG A 294 -12.35 30.63 5.49
C ARG A 294 -12.53 30.53 7.00
N MET A 295 -12.49 29.31 7.56
CA MET A 295 -12.56 29.12 9.01
C MET A 295 -11.32 29.65 9.72
N ILE A 296 -10.13 29.50 9.14
CA ILE A 296 -8.88 30.08 9.67
C ILE A 296 -8.98 31.61 9.70
N GLU A 297 -9.47 32.26 8.63
CA GLU A 297 -9.68 33.70 8.58
C GLU A 297 -10.67 34.18 9.65
N LEU A 298 -11.83 33.51 9.75
CA LEU A 298 -12.84 33.85 10.75
C LEU A 298 -12.35 33.62 12.18
N ASN A 299 -11.55 32.60 12.43
CA ASN A 299 -10.93 32.36 13.74
C ASN A 299 -10.07 33.58 14.21
N LYS A 300 -9.40 34.24 13.29
CA LYS A 300 -8.60 35.45 13.60
C LYS A 300 -9.45 36.67 14.03
N THR A 301 -10.74 36.69 13.70
CA THR A 301 -11.66 37.76 14.09
C THR A 301 -12.27 37.58 15.49
N ILE A 302 -12.12 36.38 16.07
CA ILE A 302 -12.67 36.05 17.38
C ILE A 302 -11.73 36.55 18.47
N ARG A 303 -12.31 37.26 19.46
CA ARG A 303 -11.56 37.69 20.65
C ARG A 303 -11.48 36.55 21.68
N TRP A 304 -10.50 35.69 21.51
CA TRP A 304 -10.27 34.56 22.42
C TRP A 304 -9.76 35.02 23.79
N LYS A 305 -10.25 34.34 24.86
CA LYS A 305 -9.73 34.48 26.22
C LYS A 305 -9.52 33.11 26.84
N PRO A 306 -8.29 32.64 27.03
CA PRO A 306 -7.03 33.32 26.63
C PRO A 306 -6.82 33.31 25.11
N GLU A 307 -6.05 34.25 24.61
CA GLU A 307 -5.72 34.40 23.18
C GLU A 307 -5.04 33.13 22.60
N SER A 308 -4.27 32.43 23.44
CA SER A 308 -3.60 31.16 23.10
C SER A 308 -4.56 30.03 22.67
N THR A 309 -5.85 30.12 23.00
CA THR A 309 -6.85 29.16 22.51
C THR A 309 -7.02 29.26 21.00
N GLY A 310 -7.16 30.50 20.48
CA GLY A 310 -7.37 30.74 19.05
C GLY A 310 -6.11 30.53 18.20
N THR A 311 -4.95 30.96 18.70
CA THR A 311 -3.66 30.82 17.99
C THR A 311 -2.97 29.47 18.23
N GLY A 312 -3.30 28.82 19.35
CA GLY A 312 -2.74 27.52 19.73
C GLY A 312 -3.61 26.34 19.30
N ARG A 313 -4.24 25.66 20.26
CA ARG A 313 -4.91 24.38 20.03
C ARG A 313 -5.99 24.44 18.95
N PHE A 314 -6.88 25.44 18.99
CA PHE A 314 -7.98 25.55 18.02
C PHE A 314 -7.47 25.99 16.64
N GLY A 315 -6.58 26.98 16.58
CA GLY A 315 -5.98 27.42 15.31
C GLY A 315 -5.21 26.31 14.61
N LYS A 316 -4.38 25.59 15.34
CA LYS A 316 -3.63 24.43 14.79
C LYS A 316 -4.55 23.31 14.35
N TRP A 317 -5.67 23.08 15.04
CA TRP A 317 -6.69 22.11 14.62
C TRP A 317 -7.35 22.53 13.31
N LEU A 318 -7.66 23.81 13.11
CA LEU A 318 -8.18 24.33 11.84
C LEU A 318 -7.17 24.21 10.70
N GLU A 319 -5.89 24.51 10.96
CA GLU A 319 -4.81 24.36 9.98
C GLU A 319 -4.65 22.92 9.50
N GLY A 320 -4.77 21.96 10.43
CA GLY A 320 -4.72 20.52 10.16
C GLY A 320 -6.07 19.88 9.83
N LEU A 321 -7.10 20.66 9.46
CA LEU A 321 -8.43 20.16 9.21
C LEU A 321 -8.45 19.20 8.02
N VAL A 322 -9.05 18.03 8.22
CA VAL A 322 -9.31 17.01 7.19
C VAL A 322 -10.82 16.84 7.01
N ASP A 323 -11.23 16.23 5.90
CA ASP A 323 -12.65 15.94 5.66
C ASP A 323 -13.23 15.03 6.75
N TRP A 324 -14.41 15.36 7.22
CA TRP A 324 -15.02 14.67 8.34
C TRP A 324 -15.76 13.42 7.90
N ASN A 325 -15.19 12.25 8.22
CA ASN A 325 -15.85 10.96 8.00
C ASN A 325 -16.99 10.75 9.02
N LEU A 326 -18.21 10.69 8.52
CA LEU A 326 -19.41 10.44 9.32
C LEU A 326 -19.71 8.96 9.48
N SER A 327 -19.31 8.14 8.51
CA SER A 327 -19.67 6.72 8.47
C SER A 327 -18.92 5.93 9.53
N ARG A 328 -19.63 5.01 10.16
CA ARG A 328 -19.08 3.96 11.01
C ARG A 328 -19.95 2.72 10.84
N SER A 329 -19.37 1.62 10.40
CA SER A 329 -20.05 0.34 10.42
C SER A 329 -20.13 -0.15 11.87
N ARG A 330 -21.35 -0.36 12.38
CA ARG A 330 -21.59 -0.79 13.75
C ARG A 330 -22.86 -1.64 13.81
N PHE A 331 -22.85 -2.65 14.64
CA PHE A 331 -24.07 -3.40 14.94
C PHE A 331 -25.10 -2.59 15.77
N TRP A 332 -24.62 -1.58 16.51
CA TRP A 332 -25.45 -0.69 17.29
C TRP A 332 -24.95 0.75 17.11
N GLY A 333 -25.83 1.61 16.61
CA GLY A 333 -25.49 3.02 16.37
C GLY A 333 -26.69 3.79 15.83
N THR A 334 -26.56 5.11 15.77
CA THR A 334 -27.56 5.98 15.16
C THR A 334 -27.38 5.94 13.64
N PRO A 335 -28.42 5.64 12.85
CA PRO A 335 -28.34 5.71 11.40
C PRO A 335 -28.13 7.16 10.94
N LEU A 336 -27.48 7.34 9.80
CA LEU A 336 -27.40 8.63 9.13
C LEU A 336 -28.65 8.83 8.28
N PRO A 337 -29.48 9.85 8.54
CA PRO A 337 -30.70 10.12 7.79
C PRO A 337 -30.36 10.86 6.48
N VAL A 338 -29.68 10.17 5.58
CA VAL A 338 -29.25 10.73 4.28
C VAL A 338 -29.98 10.02 3.17
N TRP A 339 -30.67 10.77 2.32
CA TRP A 339 -31.29 10.30 1.08
C TRP A 339 -30.52 10.85 -0.10
N ALA A 340 -30.25 10.03 -1.09
CA ALA A 340 -29.53 10.39 -2.29
C ALA A 340 -30.37 10.01 -3.52
N THR A 341 -30.27 10.78 -4.58
CA THR A 341 -30.71 10.37 -5.92
C THR A 341 -29.83 9.24 -6.44
N GLU A 342 -30.32 8.43 -7.40
CA GLU A 342 -29.57 7.31 -7.97
C GLU A 342 -28.23 7.73 -8.58
N ASP A 343 -28.16 8.94 -9.13
CA ASP A 343 -26.96 9.54 -9.69
C ASP A 343 -26.09 10.31 -8.69
N TYR A 344 -26.49 10.33 -7.41
CA TYR A 344 -25.82 11.07 -6.33
C TYR A 344 -25.66 12.58 -6.56
N LEU A 345 -26.40 13.18 -7.50
CA LEU A 345 -26.36 14.62 -7.75
C LEU A 345 -27.11 15.45 -6.71
N SER A 346 -28.03 14.84 -5.96
CA SER A 346 -28.75 15.49 -4.87
C SER A 346 -28.70 14.66 -3.60
N LEU A 347 -28.42 15.31 -2.47
CA LEU A 347 -28.44 14.73 -1.14
C LEU A 347 -29.39 15.54 -0.26
N ILE A 348 -30.28 14.86 0.43
CA ILE A 348 -31.18 15.45 1.42
C ILE A 348 -30.97 14.76 2.75
N HIS A 349 -30.79 15.53 3.82
CA HIS A 349 -30.99 15.05 5.17
C HIS A 349 -32.25 15.72 5.74
N ILE A 350 -33.16 14.93 6.24
CA ILE A 350 -34.37 15.44 6.91
C ILE A 350 -34.24 15.04 8.37
N SER A 351 -34.12 16.04 9.23
CA SER A 351 -34.45 15.89 10.65
C SER A 351 -35.82 16.52 10.87
N GLU A 352 -36.82 15.74 10.88
CA GLU A 352 -38.11 16.22 11.38
C GLU A 352 -38.09 16.20 12.92
N PRO A 353 -38.63 17.21 13.59
CA PRO A 353 -38.75 17.21 15.04
C PRO A 353 -39.73 16.16 15.56
#